data_b47799b0bce812894c1e2c5ba3a261ad
#
_entry.id   b47799b0bce812894c1e2c5ba3a261ad
#
_cell.length_a   1.000
_cell.length_b   1.000
_cell.length_c   1.000
_cell.angle_alpha   90.00
_cell.angle_beta   90.00
_cell.angle_gamma   90.00
#
_symmetry.space_group_name_H-M   'P 1'
#
loop_
_entity.id
_entity.type
_entity.pdbx_description
1 polymer ?
#
loop_
_entity_poly.entity_id
_entity_poly.type
_entity_poly.pdbx_seq_one_letter_code
_entity_poly.pdbx_strand_id
1 'polypeptide(L)'
;KASINLSTGDIKTAGAVENTMTIPSRTNDEWRTIVVPQTVAAGTTLFSITIGGVPYKFTKNEAFTYVSGKMMNFGIKVDKQTGSGAYKLTLVSESITPWENDLVSHDATAKEYIVINSTPGGLKNAITAANKDYTQVRNLKITGQINAKDFYFMRDSMLRLSALNLKEVRIKGWGKNEENEENMDDQIPNSAFYFIQTVGGSNSLNRIVLPDTLKSIGSNAFYGCKYLSGSLIIPEGVTEIKRGAFNGCIGLNGILSLPSTLKKLGNRGED
;
A
#
# COMPACT_ATOMS: atom_id res chain seq x y z
N LYS A 1 29.35 -9.47 5.94
CA LYS A 1 28.02 -10.12 5.88
C LYS A 1 27.40 -10.04 7.28
N ALA A 2 26.17 -9.63 7.38
CA ALA A 2 25.39 -9.68 8.61
C ALA A 2 24.30 -10.75 8.47
N SER A 3 24.03 -11.49 9.55
CA SER A 3 22.89 -12.39 9.65
C SER A 3 21.96 -11.91 10.77
N ILE A 4 20.67 -12.01 10.53
CA ILE A 4 19.64 -11.65 11.52
C ILE A 4 18.98 -12.94 11.97
N ASN A 5 18.90 -13.14 13.28
CA ASN A 5 18.04 -14.18 13.84
C ASN A 5 16.62 -13.63 13.89
N LEU A 6 15.74 -14.18 13.04
CA LEU A 6 14.38 -13.68 12.90
C LEU A 6 13.48 -13.94 14.13
N SER A 7 13.90 -14.86 15.02
CA SER A 7 13.12 -15.14 16.24
C SER A 7 13.50 -14.27 17.43
N THR A 8 14.75 -13.82 17.51
CA THR A 8 15.25 -13.01 18.62
C THR A 8 15.54 -11.56 18.23
N GLY A 9 15.62 -11.26 16.95
CA GLY A 9 16.04 -9.96 16.44
C GLY A 9 17.55 -9.70 16.55
N ASP A 10 18.33 -10.69 17.01
CA ASP A 10 19.76 -10.53 17.17
C ASP A 10 20.48 -10.45 15.84
N ILE A 11 21.38 -9.49 15.74
CA ILE A 11 22.21 -9.27 14.57
C ILE A 11 23.62 -9.73 14.87
N LYS A 12 24.12 -10.71 14.10
CA LYS A 12 25.52 -11.11 14.14
C LYS A 12 26.25 -10.61 12.90
N THR A 13 27.30 -9.84 13.11
CA THR A 13 28.23 -9.46 12.04
C THR A 13 29.38 -10.47 12.00
N ALA A 14 29.59 -11.11 10.87
CA ALA A 14 30.71 -12.02 10.66
C ALA A 14 31.63 -11.42 9.58
N GLY A 15 32.87 -11.13 9.96
CA GLY A 15 33.93 -10.68 9.03
C GLY A 15 33.99 -9.17 8.80
N ALA A 16 34.94 -8.76 7.97
CA ALA A 16 35.10 -7.35 7.59
C ALA A 16 33.80 -6.81 6.97
N VAL A 17 33.37 -5.66 7.46
CA VAL A 17 32.21 -4.95 6.96
C VAL A 17 32.49 -4.54 5.52
N GLU A 18 31.80 -5.13 4.56
CA GLU A 18 31.78 -4.56 3.22
C GLU A 18 31.08 -3.21 3.31
N ASN A 19 31.83 -2.15 3.08
CA ASN A 19 31.35 -0.78 3.18
C ASN A 19 30.48 -0.34 2.00
N THR A 20 30.28 -1.22 1.01
CA THR A 20 29.50 -0.92 -0.18
C THR A 20 28.53 -2.05 -0.49
N MET A 21 27.28 -1.69 -0.67
CA MET A 21 26.22 -2.57 -1.12
C MET A 21 25.58 -1.94 -2.36
N THR A 22 25.47 -2.70 -3.45
CA THR A 22 24.70 -2.26 -4.61
C THR A 22 23.24 -2.46 -4.31
N ILE A 23 22.47 -1.37 -4.30
CA ILE A 23 21.02 -1.40 -4.10
C ILE A 23 20.38 -1.44 -5.49
N PRO A 24 19.65 -2.50 -5.85
CA PRO A 24 18.96 -2.56 -7.12
C PRO A 24 17.88 -1.46 -7.18
N SER A 25 17.81 -0.79 -8.33
CA SER A 25 16.70 0.12 -8.63
C SER A 25 15.39 -0.66 -8.63
N ARG A 26 14.39 -0.15 -7.91
CA ARG A 26 12.99 -0.50 -8.12
C ARG A 26 12.40 0.48 -9.14
N THR A 27 11.24 0.18 -9.68
CA THR A 27 10.54 1.09 -10.61
C THR A 27 10.44 2.52 -10.04
N ASN A 28 10.73 3.53 -10.87
CA ASN A 28 10.53 4.96 -10.57
C ASN A 28 11.49 5.60 -9.56
N ASP A 29 12.81 5.44 -9.74
CA ASP A 29 13.84 6.17 -8.98
C ASP A 29 13.79 5.96 -7.46
N GLU A 30 13.25 4.83 -7.01
CA GLU A 30 13.26 4.43 -5.61
C GLU A 30 14.25 3.28 -5.36
N TRP A 31 15.05 3.42 -4.29
CA TRP A 31 15.99 2.40 -3.85
C TRP A 31 15.72 2.09 -2.38
N ARG A 32 15.61 0.81 -2.04
CA ARG A 32 15.40 0.35 -0.67
C ARG A 32 16.45 -0.67 -0.28
N THR A 33 16.95 -0.54 0.95
CA THR A 33 17.85 -1.51 1.54
C THR A 33 17.62 -1.61 3.04
N ILE A 34 18.01 -2.73 3.62
CA ILE A 34 18.03 -2.92 5.07
C ILE A 34 19.45 -2.61 5.56
N VAL A 35 19.56 -1.67 6.45
CA VAL A 35 20.82 -1.28 7.08
C VAL A 35 20.78 -1.70 8.55
N VAL A 36 21.90 -2.28 9.03
CA VAL A 36 22.06 -2.61 10.44
C VAL A 36 22.00 -1.32 11.28
N PRO A 37 21.28 -1.31 12.42
CA PRO A 37 21.27 -0.18 13.34
C PRO A 37 22.70 0.20 13.72
N GLN A 38 23.09 1.45 13.42
CA GLN A 38 24.42 1.97 13.68
C GLN A 38 24.43 3.49 13.63
N THR A 39 25.40 4.09 14.29
CA THR A 39 25.68 5.53 14.15
C THR A 39 26.76 5.74 13.10
N VAL A 40 26.48 6.63 12.15
CA VAL A 40 27.41 7.07 11.11
C VAL A 40 27.92 8.45 11.49
N ALA A 41 29.23 8.61 11.55
CA ALA A 41 29.86 9.88 11.93
C ALA A 41 29.58 10.97 10.88
N ALA A 42 29.61 12.23 11.31
CA ALA A 42 29.52 13.38 10.41
C ALA A 42 30.60 13.30 9.32
N GLY A 43 30.25 13.71 8.10
CA GLY A 43 31.14 13.67 6.94
C GLY A 43 31.34 12.29 6.32
N THR A 44 30.78 11.22 6.88
CA THR A 44 30.83 9.89 6.27
C THR A 44 29.84 9.77 5.12
N THR A 45 30.26 9.09 4.04
CA THR A 45 29.36 8.81 2.91
C THR A 45 28.26 7.85 3.34
N LEU A 46 27.01 8.29 3.24
CA LEU A 46 25.84 7.43 3.52
C LEU A 46 25.53 6.51 2.34
N PHE A 47 25.59 7.04 1.13
CA PHE A 47 25.42 6.30 -0.11
C PHE A 47 26.06 7.02 -1.28
N SER A 48 26.17 6.33 -2.41
CA SER A 48 26.59 6.94 -3.69
C SER A 48 25.60 6.56 -4.80
N ILE A 49 25.41 7.49 -5.73
CA ILE A 49 24.60 7.27 -6.95
C ILE A 49 25.55 7.33 -8.14
N THR A 50 25.54 6.32 -8.98
CA THR A 50 26.36 6.30 -10.21
C THR A 50 25.52 6.79 -11.39
N ILE A 51 25.95 7.87 -12.02
CA ILE A 51 25.29 8.47 -13.18
C ILE A 51 26.29 8.55 -14.32
N GLY A 52 25.99 7.90 -15.45
CA GLY A 52 26.91 7.85 -16.60
C GLY A 52 28.29 7.23 -16.27
N GLY A 53 28.35 6.27 -15.35
CA GLY A 53 29.56 5.61 -14.89
C GLY A 53 30.35 6.38 -13.83
N VAL A 54 29.94 7.58 -13.44
CA VAL A 54 30.59 8.41 -12.41
C VAL A 54 29.84 8.29 -11.08
N PRO A 55 30.54 7.91 -9.98
CA PRO A 55 29.90 7.84 -8.65
C PRO A 55 29.84 9.22 -7.99
N TYR A 56 28.64 9.62 -7.57
CA TYR A 56 28.37 10.83 -6.80
C TYR A 56 28.02 10.43 -5.37
N LYS A 57 28.82 10.90 -4.41
CA LYS A 57 28.68 10.55 -2.99
C LYS A 57 27.75 11.53 -2.27
N PHE A 58 26.89 11.00 -1.43
CA PHE A 58 26.09 11.79 -0.49
C PHE A 58 26.63 11.62 0.91
N THR A 59 26.95 12.74 1.56
CA THR A 59 27.43 12.82 2.95
C THR A 59 26.54 13.75 3.74
N LYS A 60 26.34 13.46 5.01
CA LYS A 60 25.72 14.41 5.96
C LYS A 60 26.79 15.12 6.78
N ASN A 61 26.58 16.39 7.04
CA ASN A 61 27.49 17.19 7.88
C ASN A 61 27.32 16.89 9.38
N GLU A 62 26.27 16.18 9.75
CA GLU A 62 25.95 15.79 11.11
C GLU A 62 25.98 14.28 11.25
N ALA A 63 26.29 13.80 12.47
CA ALA A 63 26.19 12.38 12.78
C ALA A 63 24.74 11.89 12.63
N PHE A 64 24.58 10.68 12.09
CA PHE A 64 23.29 10.11 11.79
C PHE A 64 23.20 8.69 12.34
N THR A 65 22.06 8.35 12.97
CA THR A 65 21.85 7.03 13.55
C THR A 65 20.74 6.27 12.83
N TYR A 66 21.07 5.11 12.27
CA TYR A 66 20.08 4.13 11.84
C TYR A 66 19.49 3.43 13.05
N VAL A 67 18.22 3.71 13.36
CA VAL A 67 17.53 3.22 14.54
C VAL A 67 16.80 1.91 14.21
N SER A 68 16.92 0.92 15.12
CA SER A 68 16.18 -0.34 14.98
C SER A 68 14.66 -0.10 14.95
N GLY A 69 13.95 -0.84 14.12
CA GLY A 69 12.50 -0.70 13.98
C GLY A 69 12.03 0.62 13.37
N LYS A 70 12.91 1.35 12.70
CA LYS A 70 12.59 2.60 12.01
C LYS A 70 12.94 2.52 10.52
N MET A 71 12.12 3.13 9.71
CA MET A 71 12.38 3.38 8.31
C MET A 71 12.90 4.80 8.13
N MET A 72 14.05 4.93 7.46
CA MET A 72 14.68 6.21 7.17
C MET A 72 14.47 6.53 5.70
N ASN A 73 13.83 7.65 5.42
CA ASN A 73 13.58 8.10 4.06
C ASN A 73 14.43 9.33 3.76
N PHE A 74 15.16 9.29 2.65
CA PHE A 74 15.94 10.42 2.12
C PHE A 74 15.41 10.80 0.75
N GLY A 75 14.89 12.00 0.60
CA GLY A 75 14.58 12.58 -0.69
C GLY A 75 15.81 13.29 -1.23
N ILE A 76 16.36 12.83 -2.34
CA ILE A 76 17.57 13.39 -2.95
C ILE A 76 17.23 13.99 -4.30
N LYS A 77 17.49 15.29 -4.45
CA LYS A 77 17.44 15.96 -5.74
C LYS A 77 18.78 15.82 -6.44
N VAL A 78 18.74 15.46 -7.72
CA VAL A 78 19.92 15.30 -8.58
C VAL A 78 19.88 16.41 -9.62
N ASP A 79 20.75 17.40 -9.48
CA ASP A 79 20.83 18.55 -10.39
C ASP A 79 22.08 18.46 -11.27
N LYS A 80 21.89 18.53 -12.60
CA LYS A 80 23.01 18.64 -13.54
C LYS A 80 23.57 20.06 -13.49
N GLN A 81 24.89 20.18 -13.21
CA GLN A 81 25.55 21.47 -13.10
C GLN A 81 25.85 22.04 -14.50
N THR A 82 25.45 23.29 -14.72
CA THR A 82 25.71 24.00 -15.97
C THR A 82 27.19 24.23 -16.13
N GLY A 83 27.73 23.86 -17.28
CA GLY A 83 29.15 24.08 -17.66
C GLY A 83 30.12 22.94 -17.34
N SER A 84 29.91 22.15 -16.27
CA SER A 84 30.79 21.04 -15.91
C SER A 84 30.28 19.66 -16.32
N GLY A 85 29.00 19.55 -16.64
CA GLY A 85 28.35 18.26 -16.88
C GLY A 85 28.23 17.34 -15.63
N ALA A 86 28.80 17.77 -14.50
CA ALA A 86 28.71 17.05 -13.23
C ALA A 86 27.31 17.13 -12.61
N TYR A 87 27.02 16.23 -11.68
CA TYR A 87 25.75 16.25 -10.94
C TYR A 87 25.99 16.61 -9.47
N LYS A 88 25.06 17.35 -8.90
CA LYS A 88 25.02 17.69 -7.48
C LYS A 88 23.87 16.93 -6.83
N LEU A 89 24.16 16.24 -5.72
CA LEU A 89 23.16 15.59 -4.88
C LEU A 89 22.78 16.54 -3.73
N THR A 90 21.49 16.82 -3.59
CA THR A 90 20.97 17.70 -2.54
C THR A 90 19.89 16.95 -1.76
N LEU A 91 20.00 16.90 -0.43
CA LEU A 91 18.94 16.40 0.43
C LEU A 91 17.78 17.39 0.42
N VAL A 92 16.61 16.95 -0.04
CA VAL A 92 15.39 17.77 -0.08
C VAL A 92 14.39 17.39 0.99
N SER A 93 14.46 16.16 1.48
CA SER A 93 13.65 15.70 2.60
C SER A 93 14.35 14.58 3.35
N GLU A 94 14.08 14.53 4.66
CA GLU A 94 14.49 13.45 5.54
C GLU A 94 13.36 13.15 6.50
N SER A 95 13.01 11.89 6.68
CA SER A 95 12.03 11.49 7.69
C SER A 95 12.42 10.16 8.31
N ILE A 96 12.12 10.04 9.60
CA ILE A 96 12.26 8.81 10.37
C ILE A 96 10.84 8.41 10.74
N THR A 97 10.37 7.32 10.18
CA THR A 97 9.08 6.75 10.52
C THR A 97 9.26 5.48 11.31
N PRO A 98 8.38 5.16 12.28
CA PRO A 98 8.35 3.82 12.83
C PRO A 98 8.32 2.85 11.65
N TRP A 99 9.05 1.73 11.79
CA TRP A 99 8.77 0.58 10.97
C TRP A 99 7.41 0.06 11.43
N GLU A 100 6.39 0.83 11.14
CA GLU A 100 5.07 0.23 11.08
C GLU A 100 5.17 -0.84 10.01
N ASN A 101 4.49 -1.94 10.21
CA ASN A 101 4.26 -2.90 9.13
C ASN A 101 3.55 -2.13 8.00
N ASP A 102 4.36 -1.36 7.29
CA ASP A 102 3.90 -0.62 6.14
C ASP A 102 3.80 -1.60 5.00
N LEU A 103 2.75 -2.36 5.09
CA LEU A 103 2.30 -3.29 4.11
C LEU A 103 1.62 -2.55 2.94
N VAL A 104 1.59 -1.24 2.99
CA VAL A 104 1.31 -0.39 1.84
C VAL A 104 2.61 -0.26 1.06
N SER A 105 2.67 -0.90 -0.10
CA SER A 105 3.70 -0.64 -1.08
C SER A 105 3.70 0.87 -1.38
N HIS A 106 4.69 1.59 -0.85
CA HIS A 106 4.92 2.98 -1.24
C HIS A 106 5.44 2.95 -2.68
N ASP A 107 4.56 3.24 -3.61
CA ASP A 107 4.94 3.65 -4.94
C ASP A 107 5.60 5.02 -4.81
N ALA A 108 6.87 5.16 -5.16
CA ALA A 108 7.65 6.39 -5.03
C ALA A 108 7.17 7.54 -5.93
N THR A 109 6.33 7.27 -6.87
CA THR A 109 5.36 8.25 -7.32
C THR A 109 4.29 8.29 -6.24
N ALA A 110 4.39 9.23 -5.30
CA ALA A 110 3.25 9.66 -4.51
C ALA A 110 2.19 10.11 -5.51
N LYS A 111 1.48 9.14 -6.05
CA LYS A 111 0.27 9.40 -6.82
C LYS A 111 -0.65 10.00 -5.80
N GLU A 112 -0.78 11.31 -5.89
CA GLU A 112 -1.62 12.08 -5.00
C GLU A 112 -3.00 11.42 -4.97
N TYR A 113 -3.39 10.95 -3.79
CA TYR A 113 -4.73 10.42 -3.61
C TYR A 113 -5.71 11.58 -3.68
N ILE A 114 -6.74 11.45 -4.49
CA ILE A 114 -7.90 12.31 -4.37
C ILE A 114 -8.59 11.91 -3.06
N VAL A 115 -8.64 12.83 -2.10
CA VAL A 115 -9.26 12.58 -0.79
C VAL A 115 -10.71 13.06 -0.84
N ILE A 116 -11.65 12.16 -0.59
CA ILE A 116 -13.08 12.43 -0.60
C ILE A 116 -13.69 12.04 0.74
N ASN A 117 -14.36 12.99 1.38
CA ASN A 117 -15.21 12.69 2.53
C ASN A 117 -16.62 12.35 2.02
N SER A 118 -17.09 11.15 2.35
CA SER A 118 -18.36 10.63 1.85
C SER A 118 -19.38 10.36 2.96
N THR A 119 -20.63 10.32 2.56
CA THR A 119 -21.76 9.78 3.33
C THR A 119 -22.26 8.50 2.67
N PRO A 120 -23.00 7.61 3.38
CA PRO A 120 -23.46 6.35 2.80
C PRO A 120 -24.27 6.53 1.51
N GLY A 121 -23.82 5.93 0.41
CA GLY A 121 -24.40 6.05 -0.92
C GLY A 121 -24.14 7.38 -1.63
N GLY A 122 -23.31 8.24 -1.05
CA GLY A 122 -23.05 9.59 -1.54
C GLY A 122 -21.74 9.79 -2.31
N LEU A 123 -20.92 8.75 -2.48
CA LEU A 123 -19.56 8.88 -3.03
C LEU A 123 -19.53 9.55 -4.41
N LYS A 124 -20.43 9.17 -5.32
CA LYS A 124 -20.52 9.80 -6.65
C LYS A 124 -20.69 11.31 -6.55
N ASN A 125 -21.66 11.75 -5.74
CA ASN A 125 -21.95 13.17 -5.56
C ASN A 125 -20.79 13.89 -4.90
N ALA A 126 -20.14 13.29 -3.91
CA ALA A 126 -18.98 13.86 -3.24
C ALA A 126 -17.78 14.07 -4.19
N ILE A 127 -17.51 13.11 -5.08
CA ILE A 127 -16.46 13.24 -6.11
C ILE A 127 -16.82 14.37 -7.10
N THR A 128 -18.06 14.42 -7.56
CA THR A 128 -18.53 15.45 -8.50
C THR A 128 -18.49 16.84 -7.86
N ALA A 129 -18.91 16.97 -6.60
CA ALA A 129 -18.85 18.21 -5.85
C ALA A 129 -17.41 18.72 -5.64
N ALA A 130 -16.44 17.81 -5.61
CA ALA A 130 -15.01 18.14 -5.60
C ALA A 130 -14.45 18.50 -6.98
N ASN A 131 -15.30 18.69 -8.00
CA ASN A 131 -14.93 18.94 -9.41
C ASN A 131 -13.98 17.89 -9.98
N LYS A 132 -14.17 16.63 -9.62
CA LYS A 132 -13.41 15.49 -10.17
C LYS A 132 -14.29 14.63 -11.07
N ASP A 133 -13.71 14.23 -12.20
CA ASP A 133 -14.31 13.22 -13.06
C ASP A 133 -14.00 11.82 -12.51
N TYR A 134 -14.99 11.15 -11.94
CA TYR A 134 -14.81 9.83 -11.33
C TYR A 134 -14.32 8.79 -12.34
N THR A 135 -14.58 8.95 -13.65
CA THR A 135 -14.10 8.02 -14.68
C THR A 135 -12.58 8.09 -14.88
N GLN A 136 -11.95 9.19 -14.46
CA GLN A 136 -10.51 9.42 -14.58
C GLN A 136 -9.75 9.18 -13.27
N VAL A 137 -10.46 9.02 -12.14
CA VAL A 137 -9.84 8.80 -10.83
C VAL A 137 -9.09 7.46 -10.83
N ARG A 138 -7.79 7.53 -10.50
CA ARG A 138 -6.92 6.34 -10.35
C ARG A 138 -6.63 6.01 -8.90
N ASN A 139 -6.39 7.01 -8.08
CA ASN A 139 -6.04 6.84 -6.68
C ASN A 139 -7.04 7.61 -5.81
N LEU A 140 -7.77 6.88 -4.98
CA LEU A 140 -8.85 7.42 -4.16
C LEU A 140 -8.64 7.05 -2.69
N LYS A 141 -8.55 8.06 -1.83
CA LYS A 141 -8.71 7.90 -0.38
C LYS A 141 -10.11 8.38 -0.01
N ILE A 142 -10.85 7.54 0.70
CA ILE A 142 -12.16 7.90 1.22
C ILE A 142 -12.05 8.06 2.74
N THR A 143 -12.73 9.07 3.26
CA THR A 143 -12.97 9.28 4.69
C THR A 143 -14.47 9.36 4.96
N GLY A 144 -14.88 9.30 6.22
CA GLY A 144 -16.29 9.37 6.59
C GLY A 144 -17.01 8.01 6.50
N GLN A 145 -18.14 7.96 5.83
CA GLN A 145 -18.98 6.76 5.78
C GLN A 145 -19.34 6.40 4.34
N ILE A 146 -19.39 5.10 4.05
CA ILE A 146 -19.86 4.54 2.78
C ILE A 146 -20.75 3.33 3.04
N ASN A 147 -21.45 2.86 2.02
CA ASN A 147 -22.23 1.61 2.08
C ASN A 147 -22.04 0.78 0.78
N ALA A 148 -22.78 -0.31 0.64
CA ALA A 148 -22.69 -1.21 -0.50
C ALA A 148 -22.89 -0.47 -1.85
N LYS A 149 -23.78 0.53 -1.90
CA LYS A 149 -24.00 1.32 -3.12
C LYS A 149 -22.75 2.02 -3.61
N ASP A 150 -21.91 2.52 -2.70
CA ASP A 150 -20.65 3.18 -3.05
C ASP A 150 -19.62 2.19 -3.60
N PHE A 151 -19.58 0.96 -3.05
CA PHE A 151 -18.71 -0.11 -3.58
C PHE A 151 -19.11 -0.50 -5.00
N TYR A 152 -20.41 -0.70 -5.26
CA TYR A 152 -20.91 -1.04 -6.59
C TYR A 152 -20.70 0.10 -7.58
N PHE A 153 -20.85 1.37 -7.13
CA PHE A 153 -20.50 2.52 -7.96
C PHE A 153 -19.00 2.51 -8.33
N MET A 154 -18.10 2.26 -7.37
CA MET A 154 -16.66 2.15 -7.66
C MET A 154 -16.37 1.02 -8.65
N ARG A 155 -16.97 -0.14 -8.45
CA ARG A 155 -16.83 -1.32 -9.32
C ARG A 155 -17.28 -1.04 -10.75
N ASP A 156 -18.47 -0.44 -10.91
CA ASP A 156 -19.18 -0.38 -12.19
C ASP A 156 -18.86 0.90 -12.98
N SER A 157 -18.46 1.97 -12.31
CA SER A 157 -18.29 3.30 -12.92
C SER A 157 -16.88 3.86 -12.86
N MET A 158 -16.02 3.40 -11.91
CA MET A 158 -14.67 3.91 -11.76
C MET A 158 -13.63 2.93 -12.33
N LEU A 159 -13.76 2.64 -13.63
CA LEU A 159 -12.99 1.58 -14.30
C LEU A 159 -11.47 1.80 -14.34
N ARG A 160 -11.00 3.01 -14.03
CA ARG A 160 -9.59 3.37 -13.92
C ARG A 160 -9.07 3.36 -12.49
N LEU A 161 -9.91 3.04 -11.49
CA LEU A 161 -9.53 3.02 -10.09
C LEU A 161 -8.46 1.95 -9.85
N SER A 162 -7.27 2.39 -9.51
CA SER A 162 -6.08 1.57 -9.37
C SER A 162 -5.67 1.38 -7.91
N ALA A 163 -5.73 2.44 -7.11
CA ALA A 163 -5.42 2.39 -5.69
C ALA A 163 -6.58 2.95 -4.86
N LEU A 164 -7.03 2.19 -3.88
CA LEU A 164 -8.13 2.56 -2.99
C LEU A 164 -7.69 2.48 -1.54
N ASN A 165 -7.80 3.59 -0.82
CA ASN A 165 -7.52 3.66 0.60
C ASN A 165 -8.81 3.93 1.39
N LEU A 166 -9.23 2.94 2.17
CA LEU A 166 -10.42 2.96 3.02
C LEU A 166 -10.08 2.99 4.52
N LYS A 167 -8.83 3.18 4.90
CA LYS A 167 -8.36 3.04 6.28
C LYS A 167 -9.26 3.75 7.29
N GLU A 168 -9.67 4.98 6.97
CA GLU A 168 -10.44 5.88 7.86
C GLU A 168 -11.96 5.85 7.58
N VAL A 169 -12.42 4.83 6.87
CA VAL A 169 -13.84 4.68 6.49
C VAL A 169 -14.59 3.84 7.50
N ARG A 170 -15.84 4.22 7.78
CA ARG A 170 -16.84 3.33 8.35
C ARG A 170 -17.81 2.84 7.28
N ILE A 171 -17.98 1.54 7.18
CA ILE A 171 -18.97 0.95 6.27
C ILE A 171 -20.28 0.80 7.01
N LYS A 172 -21.35 1.34 6.43
CA LYS A 172 -22.71 1.23 6.95
C LYS A 172 -23.47 0.13 6.25
N GLY A 173 -24.21 -0.65 7.01
CA GLY A 173 -25.17 -1.60 6.48
C GLY A 173 -26.18 -0.89 5.60
N TRP A 174 -26.60 -1.52 4.53
CA TRP A 174 -27.58 -0.97 3.60
C TRP A 174 -28.52 -2.04 3.09
N GLY A 175 -29.56 -2.30 3.86
CA GLY A 175 -30.64 -3.20 3.47
C GLY A 175 -30.18 -4.59 3.05
N LYS A 176 -31.07 -5.29 2.37
CA LYS A 176 -30.78 -6.58 1.75
C LYS A 176 -30.35 -6.39 0.31
N ASN A 177 -29.41 -7.23 -0.15
CA ASN A 177 -29.04 -7.31 -1.55
C ASN A 177 -30.10 -8.07 -2.37
N GLU A 178 -29.89 -8.22 -3.68
CA GLU A 178 -30.78 -8.98 -4.56
C GLU A 178 -30.90 -10.46 -4.19
N GLU A 179 -29.91 -11.00 -3.45
CA GLU A 179 -29.88 -12.36 -2.90
C GLU A 179 -30.52 -12.46 -1.50
N ASN A 180 -31.21 -11.40 -1.05
CA ASN A 180 -31.86 -11.29 0.27
C ASN A 180 -30.91 -11.36 1.47
N GLU A 181 -29.59 -11.16 1.26
CA GLU A 181 -28.60 -11.09 2.32
C GLU A 181 -28.45 -9.67 2.86
N GLU A 182 -28.33 -9.53 4.17
CA GLU A 182 -28.12 -8.23 4.83
C GLU A 182 -26.68 -7.75 4.65
N ASN A 183 -26.52 -6.50 4.21
CA ASN A 183 -25.25 -5.79 4.26
C ASN A 183 -25.08 -5.20 5.66
N MET A 184 -24.17 -5.79 6.44
CA MET A 184 -23.95 -5.40 7.82
C MET A 184 -22.99 -4.20 7.95
N ASP A 185 -23.04 -3.52 9.09
CA ASP A 185 -22.06 -2.50 9.43
C ASP A 185 -20.64 -3.10 9.47
N ASP A 186 -19.67 -2.32 9.03
CA ASP A 186 -18.26 -2.67 8.99
C ASP A 186 -17.96 -3.98 8.20
N GLN A 187 -18.75 -4.25 7.17
CA GLN A 187 -18.56 -5.36 6.23
C GLN A 187 -18.22 -4.83 4.83
N ILE A 188 -17.17 -5.37 4.20
CA ILE A 188 -17.02 -5.26 2.73
C ILE A 188 -18.17 -6.04 2.11
N PRO A 189 -19.02 -5.44 1.25
CA PRO A 189 -20.19 -6.10 0.69
C PRO A 189 -19.84 -7.33 -0.15
N ASN A 190 -20.81 -8.24 -0.29
CA ASN A 190 -20.72 -9.32 -1.26
C ASN A 190 -20.50 -8.73 -2.66
N SER A 191 -19.61 -9.34 -3.44
CA SER A 191 -19.31 -8.93 -4.82
C SER A 191 -18.88 -7.45 -4.97
N ALA A 192 -18.31 -6.83 -3.93
CA ALA A 192 -17.92 -5.41 -3.89
C ALA A 192 -17.08 -5.00 -5.10
N PHE A 193 -16.12 -5.84 -5.50
CA PHE A 193 -15.26 -5.68 -6.66
C PHE A 193 -15.23 -6.96 -7.51
N TYR A 194 -16.35 -7.66 -7.58
CA TYR A 194 -16.48 -8.87 -8.37
C TYR A 194 -16.27 -8.62 -9.85
N PHE A 195 -15.34 -9.35 -10.47
CA PHE A 195 -15.01 -9.18 -11.85
C PHE A 195 -15.09 -10.51 -12.62
N ILE A 196 -15.98 -10.55 -13.64
CA ILE A 196 -15.97 -11.60 -14.65
C ILE A 196 -15.47 -11.00 -15.96
N GLN A 197 -14.51 -11.65 -16.57
CA GLN A 197 -13.81 -11.20 -17.79
C GLN A 197 -14.69 -11.09 -19.05
N THR A 198 -15.98 -11.37 -18.97
CA THR A 198 -16.86 -11.53 -20.13
C THR A 198 -17.53 -10.25 -20.64
N VAL A 199 -17.47 -9.16 -19.90
CA VAL A 199 -18.15 -7.91 -20.29
C VAL A 199 -17.21 -6.73 -20.09
N GLY A 200 -16.32 -6.47 -21.03
CA GLY A 200 -15.66 -5.17 -21.30
C GLY A 200 -15.18 -4.27 -20.14
N GLY A 201 -15.33 -4.69 -18.90
CA GLY A 201 -14.93 -3.96 -17.70
C GLY A 201 -13.44 -4.16 -17.41
N SER A 202 -12.73 -3.10 -17.13
CA SER A 202 -11.34 -3.15 -16.72
C SER A 202 -11.28 -3.16 -15.21
N ASN A 203 -10.93 -4.30 -14.58
CA ASN A 203 -10.52 -4.29 -13.19
C ASN A 203 -9.10 -3.76 -13.12
N SER A 204 -8.95 -2.48 -12.81
CA SER A 204 -7.65 -1.82 -12.68
C SER A 204 -7.16 -1.77 -11.24
N LEU A 205 -7.94 -2.28 -10.27
CA LEU A 205 -7.59 -2.23 -8.86
C LEU A 205 -6.36 -3.10 -8.59
N ASN A 206 -5.24 -2.45 -8.29
CA ASN A 206 -3.97 -3.10 -7.99
C ASN A 206 -3.57 -2.97 -6.52
N ARG A 207 -4.21 -2.05 -5.79
CA ARG A 207 -3.92 -1.83 -4.37
C ARG A 207 -5.19 -1.46 -3.60
N ILE A 208 -5.31 -2.04 -2.41
CA ILE A 208 -6.36 -1.67 -1.46
C ILE A 208 -5.81 -1.59 -0.03
N VAL A 209 -6.26 -0.59 0.72
CA VAL A 209 -6.11 -0.51 2.17
C VAL A 209 -7.49 -0.65 2.77
N LEU A 210 -7.66 -1.67 3.60
CA LEU A 210 -8.94 -2.00 4.23
C LEU A 210 -9.22 -1.08 5.44
N PRO A 211 -10.51 -0.88 5.81
CA PRO A 211 -10.87 -0.08 6.98
C PRO A 211 -10.38 -0.69 8.29
N ASP A 212 -9.87 0.17 9.20
CA ASP A 212 -9.45 -0.29 10.54
C ASP A 212 -10.61 -0.85 11.37
N THR A 213 -11.85 -0.46 11.06
CA THR A 213 -13.06 -0.91 11.77
C THR A 213 -13.65 -2.21 11.22
N LEU A 214 -13.05 -2.78 10.17
CA LEU A 214 -13.61 -3.91 9.42
C LEU A 214 -13.88 -5.13 10.32
N LYS A 215 -15.06 -5.75 10.14
CA LYS A 215 -15.49 -6.96 10.87
C LYS A 215 -15.59 -8.19 9.99
N SER A 216 -15.97 -8.00 8.72
CA SER A 216 -16.07 -9.13 7.79
C SER A 216 -15.86 -8.71 6.33
N ILE A 217 -15.47 -9.70 5.51
CA ILE A 217 -15.34 -9.55 4.07
C ILE A 217 -16.35 -10.47 3.40
N GLY A 218 -17.21 -9.89 2.58
CA GLY A 218 -18.33 -10.57 1.93
C GLY A 218 -17.92 -11.61 0.91
N SER A 219 -18.89 -12.45 0.51
CA SER A 219 -18.70 -13.48 -0.50
C SER A 219 -18.27 -12.84 -1.83
N ASN A 220 -17.26 -13.43 -2.47
CA ASN A 220 -16.73 -12.96 -3.76
C ASN A 220 -16.36 -11.46 -3.80
N ALA A 221 -16.07 -10.83 -2.67
CA ALA A 221 -15.87 -9.37 -2.58
C ALA A 221 -14.80 -8.85 -3.55
N PHE A 222 -13.72 -9.59 -3.76
CA PHE A 222 -12.62 -9.28 -4.68
C PHE A 222 -12.41 -10.38 -5.71
N TYR A 223 -13.45 -11.16 -6.02
CA TYR A 223 -13.33 -12.24 -6.99
C TYR A 223 -12.82 -11.73 -8.34
N GLY A 224 -11.77 -12.39 -8.89
CA GLY A 224 -11.19 -12.02 -10.18
C GLY A 224 -10.37 -10.73 -10.20
N CYS A 225 -10.05 -10.14 -9.05
CA CYS A 225 -9.17 -8.97 -8.95
C CYS A 225 -7.70 -9.37 -9.25
N LYS A 226 -7.43 -9.78 -10.48
CA LYS A 226 -6.13 -10.36 -10.90
C LYS A 226 -4.96 -9.40 -10.80
N TYR A 227 -5.20 -8.09 -10.83
CA TYR A 227 -4.17 -7.06 -10.73
C TYR A 227 -3.90 -6.61 -9.29
N LEU A 228 -4.74 -7.00 -8.34
CA LEU A 228 -4.50 -6.74 -6.93
C LEU A 228 -3.20 -7.45 -6.54
N SER A 229 -2.20 -6.68 -6.12
CA SER A 229 -0.82 -7.16 -6.01
C SER A 229 -0.16 -6.77 -4.68
N GLY A 230 0.97 -7.41 -4.41
CA GLY A 230 1.73 -7.18 -3.19
C GLY A 230 1.17 -7.95 -2.00
N SER A 231 1.27 -7.36 -0.81
CA SER A 231 0.83 -7.95 0.45
C SER A 231 -0.64 -7.66 0.72
N LEU A 232 -1.34 -8.61 1.32
CA LEU A 232 -2.71 -8.45 1.79
C LEU A 232 -2.76 -8.51 3.31
N ILE A 233 -3.19 -7.39 3.92
CA ILE A 233 -3.34 -7.30 5.36
C ILE A 233 -4.80 -7.18 5.70
N ILE A 234 -5.23 -8.16 6.44
CA ILE A 234 -6.56 -8.16 7.00
C ILE A 234 -6.49 -7.51 8.40
N PRO A 235 -7.21 -6.41 8.64
CA PRO A 235 -7.13 -5.70 9.91
C PRO A 235 -7.56 -6.54 11.12
N GLU A 236 -7.00 -6.23 12.29
CA GLU A 236 -7.48 -6.79 13.55
C GLU A 236 -8.96 -6.42 13.76
N GLY A 237 -9.73 -7.36 14.31
CA GLY A 237 -11.17 -7.23 14.48
C GLY A 237 -11.99 -7.88 13.38
N VAL A 238 -11.37 -8.28 12.25
CA VAL A 238 -12.05 -9.13 11.24
C VAL A 238 -12.24 -10.53 11.81
N THR A 239 -13.47 -11.00 11.83
CA THR A 239 -13.85 -12.32 12.37
C THR A 239 -14.23 -13.31 11.29
N GLU A 240 -14.57 -12.83 10.10
CA GLU A 240 -15.03 -13.68 9.00
C GLU A 240 -14.56 -13.17 7.64
N ILE A 241 -14.03 -14.07 6.81
CA ILE A 241 -13.81 -13.87 5.38
C ILE A 241 -14.67 -14.91 4.67
N LYS A 242 -15.69 -14.46 3.95
CA LYS A 242 -16.68 -15.33 3.32
C LYS A 242 -16.13 -16.00 2.06
N ARG A 243 -16.92 -16.95 1.52
CA ARG A 243 -16.57 -17.77 0.36
C ARG A 243 -16.10 -16.94 -0.83
N GLY A 244 -14.98 -17.35 -1.43
CA GLY A 244 -14.46 -16.80 -2.68
C GLY A 244 -13.99 -15.35 -2.60
N ALA A 245 -13.91 -14.74 -1.40
CA ALA A 245 -13.61 -13.32 -1.22
C ALA A 245 -12.40 -12.83 -2.03
N PHE A 246 -11.36 -13.62 -2.16
CA PHE A 246 -10.13 -13.30 -2.93
C PHE A 246 -9.85 -14.34 -4.03
N ASN A 247 -10.85 -15.10 -4.45
CA ASN A 247 -10.65 -16.09 -5.52
C ASN A 247 -10.24 -15.38 -6.83
N GLY A 248 -9.20 -15.89 -7.49
CA GLY A 248 -8.68 -15.29 -8.72
C GLY A 248 -7.84 -14.01 -8.53
N CYS A 249 -7.48 -13.64 -7.31
CA CYS A 249 -6.54 -12.54 -7.02
C CYS A 249 -5.08 -13.02 -7.24
N ILE A 250 -4.74 -13.43 -8.44
CA ILE A 250 -3.46 -14.07 -8.77
C ILE A 250 -2.24 -13.14 -8.67
N GLY A 251 -2.46 -11.84 -8.59
CA GLY A 251 -1.41 -10.84 -8.40
C GLY A 251 -0.92 -10.71 -6.94
N LEU A 252 -1.64 -11.28 -5.97
CA LEU A 252 -1.24 -11.26 -4.56
C LEU A 252 -0.05 -12.22 -4.36
N ASN A 253 1.15 -11.68 -4.31
CA ASN A 253 2.40 -12.42 -4.23
C ASN A 253 3.28 -12.02 -3.04
N GLY A 254 2.78 -11.15 -2.18
CA GLY A 254 3.46 -10.67 -0.98
C GLY A 254 3.06 -11.45 0.27
N ILE A 255 3.12 -10.79 1.42
CA ILE A 255 2.75 -11.36 2.72
C ILE A 255 1.22 -11.35 2.85
N LEU A 256 0.64 -12.47 3.28
CA LEU A 256 -0.71 -12.52 3.80
C LEU A 256 -0.66 -12.41 5.32
N SER A 257 -1.20 -11.31 5.87
CA SER A 257 -1.37 -11.15 7.31
C SER A 257 -2.84 -11.36 7.67
N LEU A 258 -3.11 -12.37 8.50
CA LEU A 258 -4.44 -12.65 9.02
C LEU A 258 -4.53 -12.19 10.48
N PRO A 259 -5.68 -11.62 10.90
CA PRO A 259 -5.85 -11.14 12.27
C PRO A 259 -6.03 -12.30 13.25
N SER A 260 -5.62 -12.07 14.49
CA SER A 260 -5.84 -13.04 15.59
C SER A 260 -7.32 -13.29 15.90
N THR A 261 -8.18 -12.38 15.47
CA THR A 261 -9.63 -12.42 15.66
C THR A 261 -10.39 -13.27 14.64
N LEU A 262 -9.69 -13.76 13.58
CA LEU A 262 -10.34 -14.51 12.50
C LEU A 262 -10.88 -15.86 12.99
N LYS A 263 -12.18 -16.09 12.80
CA LYS A 263 -12.89 -17.31 13.23
C LYS A 263 -13.37 -18.16 12.06
N LYS A 264 -13.71 -17.51 10.93
CA LYS A 264 -14.28 -18.19 9.76
C LYS A 264 -13.56 -17.76 8.48
N LEU A 265 -13.13 -18.72 7.67
CA LEU A 265 -12.44 -18.49 6.42
C LEU A 265 -13.04 -19.38 5.31
N GLY A 266 -13.69 -18.73 4.34
CA GLY A 266 -14.13 -19.37 3.10
C GLY A 266 -15.09 -20.53 3.27
N ASN A 267 -15.86 -20.56 4.38
CA ASN A 267 -16.72 -21.68 4.67
C ASN A 267 -17.75 -21.90 3.54
N ARG A 268 -17.78 -23.11 2.98
CA ARG A 268 -19.01 -23.63 2.37
C ARG A 268 -19.91 -23.90 3.54
N GLY A 269 -21.03 -23.17 3.66
CA GLY A 269 -22.06 -23.50 4.61
C GLY A 269 -22.30 -25.02 4.55
N GLU A 270 -22.29 -25.67 5.70
CA GLU A 270 -22.94 -26.95 5.82
C GLU A 270 -24.41 -26.66 5.50
N ASP A 271 -24.85 -27.17 4.35
CA ASP A 271 -26.26 -27.22 3.97
C ASP A 271 -27.01 -28.15 4.93
#